data_5ed15e942079f9604f8517bdb274ac89
#
_entry.id   5ed15e942079f9604f8517bdb274ac89
#
_cell.length_a   1.000
_cell.length_b   1.000
_cell.length_c   1.000
_cell.angle_alpha   90.00
_cell.angle_beta   90.00
_cell.angle_gamma   90.00
#
_symmetry.space_group_name_H-M   'P 1'
#
loop_
_entity.id
_entity.type
_entity.pdbx_description
1 polymer ?
#
loop_
_entity_poly.entity_id
_entity_poly.type
_entity_poly.pdbx_seq_one_letter_code
_entity_poly.pdbx_strand_id
1 'polypeptide(L)' 'ERPAPIIDAQESIDVAIKALKDVPMVVVREYGRYTGVVTRHDVLEFL' A
#
# COMPACT_ATOMS: atom_id res chain seq x y z
N GLU A 1 9.18 -2.15 -15.99
CA GLU A 1 8.05 -2.08 -15.07
C GLU A 1 8.48 -2.45 -13.66
N ARG A 2 8.09 -1.64 -12.71
CA ARG A 2 8.46 -1.91 -11.33
C ARG A 2 7.39 -2.74 -10.64
N PRO A 3 7.77 -3.75 -9.86
CA PRO A 3 6.78 -4.48 -9.08
C PRO A 3 6.17 -3.57 -8.01
N ALA A 4 4.93 -3.86 -7.64
CA ALA A 4 4.29 -3.10 -6.58
C ALA A 4 5.02 -3.35 -5.26
N PRO A 5 5.27 -2.30 -4.46
CA PRO A 5 5.88 -2.50 -3.16
C PRO A 5 4.95 -3.25 -2.21
N ILE A 6 5.55 -4.00 -1.31
CA ILE A 6 4.81 -4.77 -0.31
C ILE A 6 4.96 -4.06 1.02
N ILE A 7 3.83 -3.82 1.69
CA ILE A 7 3.81 -3.13 2.98
C ILE A 7 3.10 -4.03 3.98
N ASP A 8 3.71 -4.18 5.16
CA ASP A 8 3.07 -4.93 6.24
C ASP A 8 1.93 -4.13 6.85
N ALA A 9 0.84 -4.81 7.15
CA ALA A 9 -0.33 -4.17 7.73
C ALA A 9 -0.03 -3.52 9.09
N GLN A 10 1.07 -3.93 9.72
CA GLN A 10 1.47 -3.35 11.01
C GLN A 10 2.22 -2.03 10.85
N GLU A 11 2.64 -1.69 9.65
CA GLU A 11 3.30 -0.42 9.41
C GLU A 11 2.26 0.69 9.40
N SER A 12 2.71 1.91 9.68
CA SER A 12 1.79 3.03 9.70
C SER A 12 1.28 3.35 8.29
N ILE A 13 0.11 3.94 8.24
CA ILE A 13 -0.50 4.32 6.96
C ILE A 13 0.36 5.35 6.22
N ASP A 14 1.21 6.09 6.94
CA ASP A 14 2.11 7.06 6.31
C ASP A 14 3.06 6.40 5.34
N VAL A 15 3.49 5.17 5.63
CA VAL A 15 4.37 4.42 4.74
C VAL A 15 3.67 4.15 3.42
N ALA A 16 2.40 3.72 3.48
CA ALA A 16 1.62 3.47 2.29
C ALA A 16 1.39 4.74 1.48
N ILE A 17 1.08 5.83 2.16
CA ILE A 17 0.83 7.11 1.49
C ILE A 17 2.09 7.58 0.76
N LYS A 18 3.25 7.46 1.39
CA LYS A 18 4.51 7.83 0.75
C LYS A 18 4.80 6.97 -0.47
N ALA A 19 4.56 5.67 -0.37
CA ALA A 19 4.78 4.78 -1.49
C ALA A 19 3.86 5.13 -2.66
N LEU A 20 2.61 5.47 -2.36
CA LEU A 20 1.62 5.78 -3.39
C LEU A 20 1.88 7.10 -4.12
N LYS A 21 2.81 7.91 -3.65
CA LYS A 21 3.25 9.08 -4.41
C LYS A 21 4.04 8.67 -5.65
N ASP A 22 4.73 7.53 -5.58
CA ASP A 22 5.59 7.07 -6.66
C ASP A 22 4.96 5.96 -7.49
N VAL A 23 4.09 5.16 -6.89
CA VAL A 23 3.48 4.01 -7.56
C VAL A 23 1.97 4.07 -7.42
N PRO A 24 1.21 3.46 -8.37
CA PRO A 24 -0.26 3.54 -8.33
C PRO A 24 -0.89 2.61 -7.30
N MET A 25 -0.17 1.62 -6.81
CA MET A 25 -0.72 0.68 -5.86
C MET A 25 0.36 0.03 -5.01
N VAL A 26 -0.03 -0.42 -3.82
CA VAL A 26 0.84 -1.19 -2.93
C VAL A 26 0.11 -2.45 -2.51
N VAL A 27 0.88 -3.52 -2.26
CA VAL A 27 0.32 -4.78 -1.78
C VAL A 27 0.47 -4.82 -0.27
N VAL A 28 -0.61 -5.17 0.41
CA VAL A 28 -0.61 -5.25 1.87
C VAL A 28 -0.44 -6.70 2.31
N ARG A 29 0.49 -6.90 3.23
CA ARG A 29 0.77 -8.22 3.79
C ARG A 29 0.55 -8.19 5.29
N GLU A 30 -0.06 -9.24 5.82
CA GLU A 30 -0.31 -9.37 7.25
C GLU A 30 0.07 -10.79 7.69
N TYR A 31 0.94 -10.87 8.67
CA TYR A 31 1.40 -12.16 9.20
C TYR A 31 1.91 -13.09 8.10
N GLY A 32 2.68 -12.53 7.16
CA GLY A 32 3.25 -13.30 6.08
C GLY A 32 2.31 -13.65 4.95
N ARG A 33 1.08 -13.17 5.00
CA ARG A 33 0.08 -13.44 3.95
C ARG A 33 -0.34 -12.15 3.26
N TYR A 34 -0.56 -12.24 1.97
CA TYR A 34 -1.07 -11.10 1.22
C TYR A 34 -2.56 -10.97 1.49
N THR A 35 -2.96 -9.83 2.05
CA THR A 35 -4.35 -9.63 2.45
C THR A 35 -5.11 -8.67 1.56
N GLY A 36 -4.41 -7.86 0.77
CA GLY A 36 -5.12 -6.94 -0.10
C GLY A 36 -4.19 -6.02 -0.86
N VAL A 37 -4.81 -5.12 -1.58
CA VAL A 37 -4.13 -4.12 -2.39
C VAL A 37 -4.74 -2.77 -2.08
N VAL A 38 -3.89 -1.77 -1.88
CA VAL A 38 -4.35 -0.39 -1.67
C VAL A 38 -3.90 0.44 -2.86
N THR A 39 -4.84 1.17 -3.45
CA THR A 39 -4.54 2.03 -4.58
C THR A 39 -4.50 3.48 -4.13
N ARG A 40 -3.94 4.32 -5.00
CA ARG A 40 -3.93 5.76 -4.76
C ARG A 40 -5.36 6.31 -4.63
N HIS A 41 -6.27 5.75 -5.41
CA HIS A 41 -7.67 6.15 -5.35
C HIS A 41 -8.31 5.85 -3.99
N ASP A 42 -7.98 4.69 -3.42
CA ASP A 42 -8.48 4.31 -2.10
C ASP A 42 -8.04 5.29 -1.03
N VAL A 43 -6.79 5.74 -1.11
CA VAL A 43 -6.25 6.68 -0.14
C VAL A 43 -6.95 8.04 -0.27
N LEU A 44 -7.21 8.47 -1.50
CA LEU A 44 -7.91 9.74 -1.72
C LEU A 44 -9.32 9.72 -1.15
N GLU A 45 -9.99 8.58 -1.23
CA GLU A 45 -11.32 8.45 -0.63
C GLU A 45 -11.26 8.48 0.89
N PHE A 46 -10.18 7.96 1.47
CA PHE A 46 -10.00 7.93 2.91
C PHE A 46 -9.75 9.35 3.45
N LEU A 47 -9.03 10.13 2.69
CA LEU A 47 -8.71 11.50 3.08
C LEU A 47 -9.87 12.44 2.81
#